data_70dcd342a135cf4f5720f7bb709210d6
#
_entry.id   70dcd342a135cf4f5720f7bb709210d6
#
_cell.length_a   1.000
_cell.length_b   1.000
_cell.length_c   1.000
_cell.angle_alpha   90.00
_cell.angle_beta   90.00
_cell.angle_gamma   90.00
#
_symmetry.space_group_name_H-M   'P 1'
#
loop_
_entity.id
_entity.type
_entity.pdbx_description
1 polymer ?
#
loop_
_entity_poly.entity_id
_entity_poly.type
_entity_poly.pdbx_seq_one_letter_code
_entity_poly.pdbx_strand_id
1 'polypeptide(L)'
;MAKKDYKAMAAGIITVLPFASVSLPLLLVFLAGFGMKAGLFPMHVWLPEAHPAAPSHVSALMSGVMIKTGVYGILRVTAALGEQPLLHTAGVILLAAGVVTGLWGVILAAMQNDVKRLLAYSSIENVGVILIGIGIAALGKASGNQFVALAGIAGALLHTANHSFFKPLLFFGAGNILSATHTTSLDSLGGLGRHMPLTALLFLAGTAAICALPPLNGFVSELLIYLGLFDGIASGSDTLASAAALTALALIGGVVVLAFTKLYGTVFLGSPRTHEVAEASEADNHRIAAMALPLAGILFVGLFPRAAVAAVTRAADFFLRTPADAADWLLSPSLAAAGRTAWLLAAVVALLLWLRRRLLRGRRIARGPTWGCGFTSPNEKMQYTGESFSEGLQSIATSLTQNSGEGSPVPKSEIFPGAHSFDVGHRDRIGRLFSAWWVELLRRINARVMRLRTGKINHYVLFALAFLALVFLLSVLNLI
;
A
#
# COMPACT_ATOMS: atom_id res chain seq x y z
N MET A 1 -18.49 34.96 17.23
CA MET A 1 -18.66 34.04 18.39
C MET A 1 -18.55 32.58 17.99
N ALA A 2 -19.07 32.12 16.86
CA ALA A 2 -19.08 30.70 16.47
C ALA A 2 -17.69 30.00 16.21
N LYS A 3 -16.63 30.73 15.89
CA LYS A 3 -15.29 30.18 15.60
C LYS A 3 -14.48 29.75 16.86
N LYS A 4 -14.86 30.27 18.05
CA LYS A 4 -14.21 29.88 19.32
C LYS A 4 -14.76 28.57 19.87
N ASP A 5 -16.02 28.26 19.62
CA ASP A 5 -16.67 27.08 20.17
C ASP A 5 -16.24 25.78 19.49
N TYR A 6 -15.90 25.80 18.20
CA TYR A 6 -15.38 24.62 17.50
C TYR A 6 -13.99 24.20 17.99
N LYS A 7 -13.12 25.15 18.35
CA LYS A 7 -11.81 24.84 18.97
C LYS A 7 -11.96 24.29 20.39
N ALA A 8 -12.90 24.79 21.16
CA ALA A 8 -13.20 24.30 22.51
C ALA A 8 -13.89 22.93 22.47
N MET A 9 -14.81 22.72 21.51
CA MET A 9 -15.47 21.43 21.31
C MET A 9 -14.49 20.36 20.76
N ALA A 10 -13.61 20.72 19.82
CA ALA A 10 -12.54 19.85 19.34
C ALA A 10 -11.55 19.53 20.46
N ALA A 11 -11.18 20.51 21.29
CA ALA A 11 -10.36 20.28 22.48
C ALA A 11 -11.09 19.40 23.51
N GLY A 12 -12.41 19.61 23.74
CA GLY A 12 -13.22 18.81 24.67
C GLY A 12 -13.39 17.36 24.23
N ILE A 13 -13.55 17.07 22.94
CA ILE A 13 -13.60 15.70 22.40
C ILE A 13 -12.23 15.02 22.51
N ILE A 14 -11.15 15.78 22.47
CA ILE A 14 -9.77 15.28 22.62
C ILE A 14 -9.43 15.02 24.10
N THR A 15 -10.07 15.73 25.04
CA THR A 15 -9.83 15.58 26.49
C THR A 15 -10.68 14.51 27.18
N VAL A 16 -11.62 13.86 26.47
CA VAL A 16 -12.53 12.83 27.05
C VAL A 16 -11.85 11.48 27.33
N LEU A 17 -10.60 11.29 26.90
CA LEU A 17 -9.79 10.17 27.40
C LEU A 17 -8.50 10.75 28.02
N PRO A 18 -8.49 11.04 29.34
CA PRO A 18 -7.24 11.24 30.02
C PRO A 18 -6.53 9.88 30.10
N PHE A 19 -5.84 9.48 29.02
CA PHE A 19 -4.82 8.45 29.14
C PHE A 19 -3.67 9.05 29.98
N ALA A 20 -3.88 9.19 31.25
CA ALA A 20 -2.85 9.65 32.19
C ALA A 20 -1.62 8.73 32.14
N SER A 21 -1.81 7.48 31.70
CA SER A 21 -0.74 6.54 31.36
C SER A 21 -1.23 5.45 30.40
N VAL A 22 -0.82 5.51 29.14
CA VAL A 22 -0.97 4.35 28.23
C VAL A 22 0.05 3.31 28.66
N SER A 23 -0.40 2.14 29.10
CA SER A 23 0.50 1.02 29.39
C SER A 23 0.86 0.28 28.09
N LEU A 24 2.00 -0.43 28.10
CA LEU A 24 2.43 -1.22 26.93
C LEU A 24 1.37 -2.25 26.48
N PRO A 25 0.69 -3.01 27.37
CA PRO A 25 -0.39 -3.91 26.94
C PRO A 25 -1.52 -3.18 26.22
N LEU A 26 -1.94 -2.02 26.72
CA LEU A 26 -2.99 -1.22 26.10
C LEU A 26 -2.55 -0.69 24.72
N LEU A 27 -1.33 -0.22 24.58
CA LEU A 27 -0.74 0.17 23.29
C LEU A 27 -0.80 -1.00 22.30
N LEU A 28 -0.38 -2.20 22.70
CA LEU A 28 -0.40 -3.38 21.84
C LEU A 28 -1.82 -3.78 21.40
N VAL A 29 -2.82 -3.65 22.28
CA VAL A 29 -4.23 -3.89 21.93
C VAL A 29 -4.72 -2.89 20.89
N PHE A 30 -4.41 -1.59 21.05
CA PHE A 30 -4.76 -0.58 20.05
C PHE A 30 -4.06 -0.83 18.71
N LEU A 31 -2.75 -1.14 18.75
CA LEU A 31 -2.00 -1.46 17.53
C LEU A 31 -2.53 -2.71 16.83
N ALA A 32 -2.97 -3.72 17.57
CA ALA A 32 -3.62 -4.90 17.00
C ALA A 32 -4.95 -4.55 16.35
N GLY A 33 -5.83 -3.79 17.03
CA GLY A 33 -7.15 -3.43 16.50
C GLY A 33 -7.08 -2.54 15.26
N PHE A 34 -6.33 -1.44 15.33
CA PHE A 34 -6.15 -0.53 14.20
C PHE A 34 -5.26 -1.15 13.13
N GLY A 35 -4.28 -1.97 13.51
CA GLY A 35 -3.42 -2.72 12.60
C GLY A 35 -4.19 -3.73 11.75
N MET A 36 -5.12 -4.46 12.35
CA MET A 36 -6.04 -5.34 11.62
C MET A 36 -6.81 -4.56 10.54
N LYS A 37 -7.36 -3.39 10.90
CA LYS A 37 -8.07 -2.53 9.96
C LYS A 37 -7.19 -1.96 8.87
N ALA A 38 -5.95 -1.60 9.19
CA ALA A 38 -4.97 -1.09 8.24
C ALA A 38 -4.37 -2.18 7.34
N GLY A 39 -4.41 -3.44 7.76
CA GLY A 39 -3.83 -4.57 7.06
C GLY A 39 -2.36 -4.82 7.44
N LEU A 40 -1.99 -4.64 8.72
CA LEU A 40 -0.65 -4.96 9.21
C LEU A 40 -0.43 -6.47 9.27
N PHE A 41 0.80 -6.89 8.97
CA PHE A 41 1.23 -8.26 9.21
C PHE A 41 1.18 -8.60 10.73
N PRO A 42 0.66 -9.77 11.11
CA PRO A 42 0.08 -10.86 10.31
C PRO A 42 -1.43 -10.74 10.06
N MET A 43 -2.08 -9.64 10.47
CA MET A 43 -3.52 -9.44 10.44
C MET A 43 -4.07 -8.94 9.09
N HIS A 44 -3.22 -8.89 8.05
CA HIS A 44 -3.52 -8.40 6.70
C HIS A 44 -4.36 -9.38 5.85
N VAL A 45 -4.55 -10.61 6.30
CA VAL A 45 -5.06 -11.75 5.53
C VAL A 45 -6.40 -11.53 4.83
N TRP A 46 -7.21 -10.63 5.33
CA TRP A 46 -8.51 -10.29 4.76
C TRP A 46 -8.42 -9.44 3.48
N LEU A 47 -7.38 -8.61 3.34
CA LEU A 47 -7.23 -7.67 2.21
C LEU A 47 -7.09 -8.39 0.86
N PRO A 48 -6.18 -9.38 0.70
CA PRO A 48 -6.00 -10.07 -0.57
C PRO A 48 -7.20 -10.91 -1.01
N GLU A 49 -8.09 -11.27 -0.08
CA GLU A 49 -9.33 -11.98 -0.40
C GLU A 49 -10.49 -11.00 -0.67
N ALA A 50 -10.55 -9.89 0.06
CA ALA A 50 -11.63 -8.91 -0.08
C ALA A 50 -11.56 -8.13 -1.41
N HIS A 51 -10.36 -7.76 -1.87
CA HIS A 51 -10.19 -6.95 -3.07
C HIS A 51 -10.61 -7.64 -4.38
N PRO A 52 -10.24 -8.91 -4.64
CA PRO A 52 -10.71 -9.62 -5.82
C PRO A 52 -12.22 -9.82 -5.82
N ALA A 53 -12.81 -10.13 -4.65
CA ALA A 53 -14.24 -10.36 -4.49
C ALA A 53 -15.09 -9.09 -4.65
N ALA A 54 -14.56 -7.92 -4.28
CA ALA A 54 -15.27 -6.65 -4.37
C ALA A 54 -15.28 -6.09 -5.80
N PRO A 55 -16.33 -5.35 -6.21
CA PRO A 55 -16.27 -4.52 -7.42
C PRO A 55 -15.08 -3.55 -7.38
N SER A 56 -14.48 -3.25 -8.54
CA SER A 56 -13.21 -2.51 -8.58
C SER A 56 -13.29 -1.09 -8.01
N HIS A 57 -14.44 -0.40 -8.15
CA HIS A 57 -14.65 0.91 -7.53
C HIS A 57 -14.74 0.83 -5.99
N VAL A 58 -15.29 -0.26 -5.46
CA VAL A 58 -15.30 -0.54 -4.02
C VAL A 58 -13.86 -0.83 -3.55
N SER A 59 -13.09 -1.62 -4.30
CA SER A 59 -11.68 -1.89 -4.01
C SER A 59 -10.86 -0.59 -4.02
N ALA A 60 -11.13 0.34 -4.94
CA ALA A 60 -10.52 1.66 -4.97
C ALA A 60 -10.77 2.44 -3.66
N LEU A 61 -12.02 2.44 -3.18
CA LEU A 61 -12.41 3.09 -1.93
C LEU A 61 -11.83 2.38 -0.70
N MET A 62 -11.83 1.04 -0.69
CA MET A 62 -11.25 0.24 0.39
C MET A 62 -9.76 0.55 0.56
N SER A 63 -9.00 0.49 -0.53
CA SER A 63 -7.57 0.79 -0.50
C SER A 63 -7.29 2.29 -0.35
N GLY A 64 -8.02 3.14 -1.06
CA GLY A 64 -7.81 4.61 -1.06
C GLY A 64 -8.19 5.30 0.25
N VAL A 65 -9.20 4.82 0.98
CA VAL A 65 -9.78 5.52 2.14
C VAL A 65 -9.93 4.62 3.36
N MET A 66 -10.55 3.44 3.23
CA MET A 66 -10.98 2.65 4.38
C MET A 66 -9.81 2.18 5.26
N ILE A 67 -8.74 1.66 4.69
CA ILE A 67 -7.57 1.19 5.47
C ILE A 67 -6.86 2.35 6.19
N LYS A 68 -6.98 3.60 5.69
CA LYS A 68 -6.39 4.78 6.33
C LYS A 68 -7.06 5.14 7.66
N THR A 69 -8.29 4.71 7.90
CA THR A 69 -8.91 4.88 9.23
C THR A 69 -8.17 4.08 10.30
N GLY A 70 -7.57 2.92 9.92
CA GLY A 70 -6.67 2.19 10.81
C GLY A 70 -5.36 2.94 11.05
N VAL A 71 -4.73 3.47 9.98
CA VAL A 71 -3.54 4.33 10.08
C VAL A 71 -3.81 5.55 10.95
N TYR A 72 -4.97 6.21 10.77
CA TYR A 72 -5.38 7.35 11.59
C TYR A 72 -5.49 6.97 13.08
N GLY A 73 -6.06 5.79 13.39
CA GLY A 73 -6.13 5.28 14.75
C GLY A 73 -4.75 5.09 15.38
N ILE A 74 -3.80 4.51 14.63
CA ILE A 74 -2.40 4.34 15.06
C ILE A 74 -1.75 5.71 15.33
N LEU A 75 -1.92 6.67 14.41
CA LEU A 75 -1.43 8.04 14.58
C LEU A 75 -1.98 8.70 15.84
N ARG A 76 -3.29 8.55 16.10
CA ARG A 76 -3.94 9.13 17.29
C ARG A 76 -3.41 8.53 18.59
N VAL A 77 -3.24 7.22 18.64
CA VAL A 77 -2.68 6.54 19.82
C VAL A 77 -1.22 6.97 20.04
N THR A 78 -0.41 7.01 18.99
CA THR A 78 0.99 7.45 19.06
C THR A 78 1.11 8.91 19.51
N ALA A 79 0.24 9.80 18.99
CA ALA A 79 0.20 11.21 19.41
C ALA A 79 -0.23 11.37 20.88
N ALA A 80 -1.11 10.50 21.40
CA ALA A 80 -1.57 10.52 22.78
C ALA A 80 -0.48 10.11 23.79
N LEU A 81 0.56 9.39 23.36
CA LEU A 81 1.72 9.05 24.20
C LEU A 81 2.50 10.31 24.62
N GLY A 82 2.43 11.39 23.85
CA GLY A 82 3.09 12.66 24.17
C GLY A 82 4.60 12.51 24.29
N GLU A 83 5.14 12.80 25.49
CA GLU A 83 6.57 12.69 25.83
C GLU A 83 6.85 11.53 26.79
N GLN A 84 5.93 10.57 26.91
CA GLN A 84 6.11 9.43 27.80
C GLN A 84 7.28 8.55 27.36
N PRO A 85 7.99 7.89 28.29
CA PRO A 85 9.08 6.95 27.96
C PRO A 85 8.64 5.82 27.00
N LEU A 86 7.35 5.49 27.01
CA LEU A 86 6.74 4.50 26.13
C LEU A 86 6.78 4.92 24.65
N LEU A 87 6.94 6.22 24.33
CA LEU A 87 6.98 6.72 22.96
C LEU A 87 8.15 6.11 22.16
N HIS A 88 9.34 6.00 22.74
CA HIS A 88 10.48 5.34 22.11
C HIS A 88 10.16 3.86 21.79
N THR A 89 9.64 3.13 22.77
CA THR A 89 9.25 1.72 22.58
C THR A 89 8.17 1.59 21.49
N ALA A 90 7.18 2.49 21.47
CA ALA A 90 6.17 2.55 20.41
C ALA A 90 6.79 2.81 19.04
N GLY A 91 7.77 3.72 18.95
CA GLY A 91 8.52 4.02 17.73
C GLY A 91 9.24 2.79 17.19
N VAL A 92 9.96 2.05 18.04
CA VAL A 92 10.64 0.80 17.65
C VAL A 92 9.63 -0.25 17.16
N ILE A 93 8.52 -0.45 17.89
CA ILE A 93 7.48 -1.41 17.51
C ILE A 93 6.86 -1.05 16.15
N LEU A 94 6.50 0.22 15.95
CA LEU A 94 5.91 0.70 14.70
C LEU A 94 6.88 0.58 13.53
N LEU A 95 8.14 0.92 13.74
CA LEU A 95 9.20 0.80 12.73
C LEU A 95 9.39 -0.66 12.31
N ALA A 96 9.53 -1.56 13.28
CA ALA A 96 9.68 -2.99 13.04
C ALA A 96 8.43 -3.59 12.35
N ALA A 97 7.24 -3.26 12.84
CA ALA A 97 5.99 -3.67 12.20
C ALA A 97 5.85 -3.14 10.77
N GLY A 98 6.27 -1.89 10.53
CA GLY A 98 6.30 -1.27 9.21
C GLY A 98 7.24 -2.01 8.24
N VAL A 99 8.47 -2.30 8.67
CA VAL A 99 9.47 -3.05 7.89
C VAL A 99 8.95 -4.44 7.53
N VAL A 100 8.46 -5.19 8.51
CA VAL A 100 7.94 -6.55 8.27
C VAL A 100 6.72 -6.52 7.35
N THR A 101 5.78 -5.61 7.58
CA THR A 101 4.56 -5.47 6.76
C THR A 101 4.91 -5.06 5.33
N GLY A 102 5.84 -4.12 5.15
CA GLY A 102 6.27 -3.66 3.83
C GLY A 102 6.97 -4.74 3.02
N LEU A 103 7.95 -5.41 3.61
CA LEU A 103 8.67 -6.51 2.96
C LEU A 103 7.74 -7.69 2.64
N TRP A 104 6.89 -8.09 3.58
CA TRP A 104 5.93 -9.16 3.38
C TRP A 104 4.96 -8.85 2.25
N GLY A 105 4.38 -7.64 2.28
CA GLY A 105 3.44 -7.17 1.27
C GLY A 105 4.04 -7.14 -0.12
N VAL A 106 5.24 -6.59 -0.28
CA VAL A 106 5.87 -6.43 -1.60
C VAL A 106 6.33 -7.77 -2.20
N ILE A 107 6.89 -8.68 -1.40
CA ILE A 107 7.29 -10.01 -1.85
C ILE A 107 6.07 -10.77 -2.37
N LEU A 108 4.99 -10.78 -1.59
CA LEU A 108 3.75 -11.45 -2.01
C LEU A 108 3.08 -10.75 -3.21
N ALA A 109 3.15 -9.42 -3.31
CA ALA A 109 2.65 -8.68 -4.49
C ALA A 109 3.38 -9.12 -5.76
N ALA A 110 4.72 -9.19 -5.72
CA ALA A 110 5.53 -9.61 -6.86
C ALA A 110 5.23 -11.04 -7.33
N MET A 111 4.73 -11.90 -6.44
CA MET A 111 4.41 -13.30 -6.74
C MET A 111 2.97 -13.52 -7.25
N GLN A 112 2.07 -12.52 -7.16
CA GLN A 112 0.68 -12.71 -7.59
C GLN A 112 0.53 -12.70 -9.13
N ASN A 113 -0.34 -13.57 -9.62
CA ASN A 113 -0.74 -13.64 -11.03
C ASN A 113 -2.18 -13.12 -11.28
N ASP A 114 -2.73 -12.39 -10.33
CA ASP A 114 -4.01 -11.69 -10.44
C ASP A 114 -3.80 -10.19 -10.19
N VAL A 115 -4.33 -9.34 -11.08
CA VAL A 115 -4.20 -7.87 -11.01
C VAL A 115 -4.68 -7.32 -9.69
N LYS A 116 -5.87 -7.72 -9.22
CA LYS A 116 -6.46 -7.19 -8.00
C LYS A 116 -5.75 -7.69 -6.74
N ARG A 117 -5.31 -8.95 -6.73
CA ARG A 117 -4.51 -9.52 -5.63
C ARG A 117 -3.15 -8.84 -5.52
N LEU A 118 -2.48 -8.60 -6.63
CA LEU A 118 -1.23 -7.85 -6.66
C LEU A 118 -1.44 -6.45 -6.07
N LEU A 119 -2.48 -5.73 -6.52
CA LEU A 119 -2.83 -4.43 -5.98
C LEU A 119 -3.22 -4.48 -4.49
N ALA A 120 -3.81 -5.56 -4.00
CA ALA A 120 -4.13 -5.73 -2.58
C ALA A 120 -2.86 -5.87 -1.74
N TYR A 121 -1.94 -6.77 -2.11
CA TYR A 121 -0.67 -6.94 -1.40
C TYR A 121 0.21 -5.69 -1.46
N SER A 122 0.21 -4.96 -2.57
CA SER A 122 0.90 -3.68 -2.64
C SER A 122 0.21 -2.57 -1.81
N SER A 123 -1.04 -2.74 -1.36
CA SER A 123 -1.64 -1.85 -0.34
C SER A 123 -1.09 -2.17 1.05
N ILE A 124 -0.85 -3.44 1.36
CA ILE A 124 -0.21 -3.89 2.60
C ILE A 124 1.22 -3.34 2.69
N GLU A 125 1.97 -3.47 1.59
CA GLU A 125 3.31 -2.92 1.46
C GLU A 125 3.34 -1.41 1.77
N ASN A 126 2.47 -0.62 1.13
CA ASN A 126 2.41 0.83 1.32
C ASN A 126 2.00 1.23 2.76
N VAL A 127 1.13 0.45 3.43
CA VAL A 127 0.86 0.63 4.87
C VAL A 127 2.14 0.41 5.68
N GLY A 128 2.97 -0.55 5.30
CA GLY A 128 4.30 -0.74 5.89
C GLY A 128 5.18 0.51 5.77
N VAL A 129 5.25 1.12 4.59
CA VAL A 129 6.00 2.38 4.35
C VAL A 129 5.47 3.51 5.23
N ILE A 130 4.14 3.66 5.35
CA ILE A 130 3.53 4.66 6.24
C ILE A 130 3.95 4.42 7.69
N LEU A 131 3.95 3.17 8.15
CA LEU A 131 4.36 2.85 9.51
C LEU A 131 5.84 3.09 9.78
N ILE A 132 6.71 2.84 8.80
CA ILE A 132 8.13 3.23 8.89
C ILE A 132 8.23 4.74 9.17
N GLY A 133 7.49 5.56 8.41
CA GLY A 133 7.46 7.01 8.63
C GLY A 133 6.91 7.42 10.01
N ILE A 134 5.85 6.77 10.51
CA ILE A 134 5.31 7.03 11.86
C ILE A 134 6.31 6.57 12.93
N GLY A 135 6.93 5.40 12.74
CA GLY A 135 7.91 4.85 13.68
C GLY A 135 9.13 5.75 13.85
N ILE A 136 9.73 6.20 12.72
CA ILE A 136 10.88 7.12 12.79
C ILE A 136 10.48 8.49 13.37
N ALA A 137 9.25 8.95 13.11
CA ALA A 137 8.74 10.18 13.72
C ALA A 137 8.64 10.06 15.25
N ALA A 138 8.17 8.91 15.76
CA ALA A 138 8.08 8.65 17.19
C ALA A 138 9.47 8.55 17.85
N LEU A 139 10.43 7.90 17.17
CA LEU A 139 11.82 7.81 17.63
C LEU A 139 12.49 9.20 17.67
N GLY A 140 12.37 9.98 16.59
CA GLY A 140 12.89 11.34 16.52
C GLY A 140 12.32 12.24 17.64
N LYS A 141 11.01 12.15 17.89
CA LYS A 141 10.37 12.90 18.99
C LYS A 141 10.87 12.43 20.35
N ALA A 142 11.03 11.13 20.57
CA ALA A 142 11.51 10.58 21.84
C ALA A 142 12.97 10.92 22.11
N SER A 143 13.81 11.04 21.08
CA SER A 143 15.23 11.43 21.19
C SER A 143 15.45 12.95 21.15
N GLY A 144 14.39 13.77 20.95
CA GLY A 144 14.49 15.22 20.80
C GLY A 144 15.00 15.70 19.45
N ASN A 145 15.19 14.79 18.46
CA ASN A 145 15.57 15.17 17.10
C ASN A 145 14.34 15.62 16.31
N GLN A 146 14.14 16.93 16.24
CA GLN A 146 12.97 17.55 15.59
C GLN A 146 12.94 17.31 14.09
N PHE A 147 14.10 17.26 13.40
CA PHE A 147 14.14 17.04 11.97
C PHE A 147 13.68 15.61 11.63
N VAL A 148 14.20 14.62 12.33
CA VAL A 148 13.78 13.21 12.19
C VAL A 148 12.29 13.06 12.45
N ALA A 149 11.80 13.67 13.54
CA ALA A 149 10.39 13.63 13.91
C ALA A 149 9.50 14.23 12.80
N LEU A 150 9.87 15.40 12.31
CA LEU A 150 9.09 16.14 11.30
C LEU A 150 9.15 15.46 9.93
N ALA A 151 10.34 15.03 9.49
CA ALA A 151 10.51 14.33 8.22
C ALA A 151 9.74 13.01 8.19
N GLY A 152 9.80 12.23 9.27
CA GLY A 152 9.07 10.97 9.42
C GLY A 152 7.56 11.16 9.35
N ILE A 153 7.00 12.09 10.16
CA ILE A 153 5.55 12.29 10.20
C ILE A 153 5.01 12.94 8.93
N ALA A 154 5.72 13.94 8.37
CA ALA A 154 5.31 14.58 7.12
C ALA A 154 5.38 13.59 5.94
N GLY A 155 6.43 12.76 5.90
CA GLY A 155 6.55 11.67 4.94
C GLY A 155 5.40 10.67 5.05
N ALA A 156 5.06 10.21 6.26
CA ALA A 156 3.96 9.27 6.50
C ALA A 156 2.59 9.85 6.11
N LEU A 157 2.30 11.09 6.49
CA LEU A 157 1.05 11.77 6.14
C LEU A 157 0.94 12.00 4.63
N LEU A 158 2.02 12.47 4.00
CA LEU A 158 2.05 12.68 2.56
C LEU A 158 1.93 11.35 1.81
N HIS A 159 2.58 10.28 2.29
CA HIS A 159 2.47 8.96 1.68
C HIS A 159 1.06 8.39 1.82
N THR A 160 0.40 8.63 2.95
CA THR A 160 -1.02 8.30 3.15
C THR A 160 -1.92 8.99 2.12
N ALA A 161 -1.71 10.28 1.87
CA ALA A 161 -2.43 11.04 0.85
C ALA A 161 -2.10 10.55 -0.57
N ASN A 162 -0.83 10.33 -0.88
CA ASN A 162 -0.35 9.85 -2.17
C ASN A 162 -0.92 8.47 -2.53
N HIS A 163 -0.94 7.56 -1.57
CA HIS A 163 -1.56 6.25 -1.72
C HIS A 163 -3.07 6.37 -2.00
N SER A 164 -3.74 7.41 -1.48
CA SER A 164 -5.16 7.68 -1.77
C SER A 164 -5.40 8.23 -3.18
N PHE A 165 -4.35 8.56 -3.93
CA PHE A 165 -4.43 8.92 -5.34
C PHE A 165 -4.04 7.73 -6.25
N PHE A 166 -2.84 7.17 -6.10
CA PHE A 166 -2.39 6.16 -7.06
C PHE A 166 -3.13 4.81 -6.92
N LYS A 167 -3.64 4.44 -5.74
CA LYS A 167 -4.40 3.19 -5.59
C LYS A 167 -5.78 3.22 -6.25
N PRO A 168 -6.62 4.24 -6.04
CA PRO A 168 -7.86 4.34 -6.81
C PRO A 168 -7.62 4.37 -8.32
N LEU A 169 -6.60 5.09 -8.79
CA LEU A 169 -6.24 5.10 -10.21
C LEU A 169 -5.98 3.69 -10.74
N LEU A 170 -5.18 2.90 -10.04
CA LEU A 170 -4.84 1.53 -10.42
C LEU A 170 -6.04 0.58 -10.32
N PHE A 171 -6.88 0.68 -9.29
CA PHE A 171 -8.08 -0.13 -9.16
C PHE A 171 -9.17 0.23 -10.17
N PHE A 172 -9.32 1.50 -10.55
CA PHE A 172 -10.19 1.89 -11.65
C PHE A 172 -9.70 1.30 -12.98
N GLY A 173 -8.39 1.36 -13.22
CA GLY A 173 -7.78 0.70 -14.38
C GLY A 173 -7.99 -0.82 -14.39
N ALA A 174 -7.82 -1.48 -13.24
CA ALA A 174 -8.15 -2.91 -13.09
C ALA A 174 -9.65 -3.19 -13.35
N GLY A 175 -10.53 -2.24 -13.01
CA GLY A 175 -11.95 -2.30 -13.32
C GLY A 175 -12.25 -2.20 -14.81
N ASN A 176 -11.55 -1.32 -15.52
CA ASN A 176 -11.67 -1.19 -16.96
C ASN A 176 -11.20 -2.47 -17.67
N ILE A 177 -10.05 -3.02 -17.26
CA ILE A 177 -9.54 -4.30 -17.76
C ILE A 177 -10.57 -5.40 -17.54
N LEU A 178 -11.05 -5.60 -16.31
CA LEU A 178 -12.03 -6.64 -15.99
C LEU A 178 -13.33 -6.49 -16.79
N SER A 179 -13.81 -5.27 -16.99
CA SER A 179 -15.02 -5.03 -17.79
C SER A 179 -14.84 -5.36 -19.27
N ALA A 180 -13.64 -5.17 -19.82
CA ALA A 180 -13.36 -5.40 -21.23
C ALA A 180 -12.98 -6.85 -21.53
N THR A 181 -12.38 -7.56 -20.56
CA THR A 181 -11.79 -8.89 -20.79
C THR A 181 -12.39 -10.00 -19.94
N HIS A 182 -13.27 -9.66 -18.99
CA HIS A 182 -13.90 -10.57 -18.04
C HIS A 182 -12.91 -11.36 -17.15
N THR A 183 -11.62 -10.97 -17.14
CA THR A 183 -10.57 -11.63 -16.35
C THR A 183 -9.62 -10.62 -15.70
N THR A 184 -9.00 -11.03 -14.60
CA THR A 184 -7.90 -10.32 -13.94
C THR A 184 -6.62 -11.16 -13.88
N SER A 185 -6.63 -12.36 -14.49
CA SER A 185 -5.47 -13.25 -14.54
C SER A 185 -4.42 -12.71 -15.51
N LEU A 186 -3.18 -12.53 -15.03
CA LEU A 186 -2.05 -12.08 -15.84
C LEU A 186 -1.72 -13.07 -16.96
N ASP A 187 -1.98 -14.36 -16.75
CA ASP A 187 -1.69 -15.41 -17.72
C ASP A 187 -2.68 -15.43 -18.91
N SER A 188 -3.84 -14.78 -18.73
CA SER A 188 -4.86 -14.64 -19.78
C SER A 188 -4.81 -13.27 -20.49
N LEU A 189 -4.16 -12.26 -19.88
CA LEU A 189 -4.05 -10.90 -20.39
C LEU A 189 -2.83 -10.76 -21.32
N GLY A 190 -2.79 -9.68 -22.11
CA GLY A 190 -1.65 -9.30 -22.94
C GLY A 190 -2.06 -8.33 -24.05
N GLY A 191 -1.16 -7.44 -24.46
CA GLY A 191 -1.36 -6.56 -25.61
C GLY A 191 -2.45 -5.49 -25.47
N LEU A 192 -3.06 -5.32 -24.29
CA LEU A 192 -4.18 -4.38 -24.08
C LEU A 192 -3.83 -2.92 -24.37
N GLY A 193 -2.55 -2.54 -24.36
CA GLY A 193 -2.15 -1.17 -24.68
C GLY A 193 -2.50 -0.70 -26.09
N ARG A 194 -2.79 -1.62 -27.01
CA ARG A 194 -3.27 -1.30 -28.38
C ARG A 194 -4.78 -1.09 -28.44
N HIS A 195 -5.52 -1.80 -27.62
CA HIS A 195 -6.99 -1.80 -27.56
C HIS A 195 -7.53 -0.78 -26.57
N MET A 196 -6.78 -0.51 -25.49
CA MET A 196 -7.13 0.39 -24.39
C MET A 196 -6.01 1.41 -24.12
N PRO A 197 -5.64 2.27 -25.10
CA PRO A 197 -4.45 3.14 -24.99
C PRO A 197 -4.56 4.21 -23.90
N LEU A 198 -5.74 4.77 -23.62
CA LEU A 198 -5.93 5.75 -22.56
C LEU A 198 -5.87 5.09 -21.18
N THR A 199 -6.55 3.96 -21.01
CA THR A 199 -6.45 3.16 -19.80
C THR A 199 -5.01 2.74 -19.54
N ALA A 200 -4.26 2.30 -20.57
CA ALA A 200 -2.86 1.91 -20.44
C ALA A 200 -1.97 3.10 -20.01
N LEU A 201 -2.15 4.28 -20.60
CA LEU A 201 -1.38 5.47 -20.24
C LEU A 201 -1.63 5.92 -18.82
N LEU A 202 -2.89 5.98 -18.39
CA LEU A 202 -3.28 6.36 -17.04
C LEU A 202 -2.79 5.31 -16.01
N PHE A 203 -2.89 4.03 -16.35
CA PHE A 203 -2.38 2.94 -15.52
C PHE A 203 -0.85 3.00 -15.38
N LEU A 204 -0.12 3.33 -16.47
CA LEU A 204 1.32 3.54 -16.43
C LEU A 204 1.71 4.65 -15.46
N ALA A 205 0.98 5.78 -15.49
CA ALA A 205 1.23 6.87 -14.55
C ALA A 205 0.99 6.44 -13.09
N GLY A 206 -0.07 5.67 -12.81
CA GLY A 206 -0.31 5.09 -11.50
C GLY A 206 0.78 4.09 -11.08
N THR A 207 1.23 3.26 -12.01
CA THR A 207 2.34 2.32 -11.82
C THR A 207 3.65 3.05 -11.49
N ALA A 208 4.01 4.08 -12.24
CA ALA A 208 5.20 4.87 -11.98
C ALA A 208 5.11 5.64 -10.65
N ALA A 209 3.89 6.09 -10.27
CA ALA A 209 3.66 6.80 -9.02
C ALA A 209 3.84 5.90 -7.78
N ILE A 210 3.32 4.66 -7.82
CA ILE A 210 3.50 3.71 -6.72
C ILE A 210 4.92 3.18 -6.62
N CYS A 211 5.66 3.14 -7.73
CA CYS A 211 7.09 2.82 -7.74
C CYS A 211 7.97 3.97 -7.25
N ALA A 212 7.39 5.03 -6.71
CA ALA A 212 8.08 6.24 -6.25
C ALA A 212 9.05 6.83 -7.30
N LEU A 213 8.71 6.72 -8.60
CA LEU A 213 9.55 7.28 -9.66
C LEU A 213 9.36 8.80 -9.77
N PRO A 214 10.47 9.59 -9.84
CA PRO A 214 10.37 11.01 -10.16
C PRO A 214 9.77 11.21 -11.57
N PRO A 215 8.97 12.22 -11.83
CA PRO A 215 8.57 13.33 -10.96
C PRO A 215 7.20 13.13 -10.27
N LEU A 216 6.84 11.92 -9.90
CA LEU A 216 5.50 11.60 -9.38
C LEU A 216 5.45 11.67 -7.83
N ASN A 217 4.24 11.64 -7.31
CA ASN A 217 3.95 11.92 -5.91
C ASN A 217 4.57 10.91 -4.92
N GLY A 218 4.65 9.61 -5.26
CA GLY A 218 5.27 8.59 -4.41
C GLY A 218 6.69 8.94 -4.01
N PHE A 219 7.49 9.43 -4.98
CA PHE A 219 8.86 9.87 -4.76
C PHE A 219 8.98 10.94 -3.66
N VAL A 220 8.07 11.94 -3.65
CA VAL A 220 8.16 13.05 -2.68
C VAL A 220 7.97 12.57 -1.25
N SER A 221 7.01 11.69 -1.01
CA SER A 221 6.75 11.16 0.33
C SER A 221 7.83 10.21 0.83
N GLU A 222 8.32 9.32 -0.03
CA GLU A 222 9.42 8.43 0.33
C GLU A 222 10.71 9.19 0.57
N LEU A 223 11.00 10.23 -0.24
CA LEU A 223 12.16 11.09 -0.04
C LEU A 223 12.18 11.68 1.38
N LEU A 224 11.03 12.15 1.89
CA LEU A 224 10.96 12.67 3.26
C LEU A 224 11.28 11.58 4.30
N ILE A 225 10.76 10.36 4.13
CA ILE A 225 11.06 9.24 5.02
C ILE A 225 12.56 8.90 4.95
N TYR A 226 13.14 8.84 3.74
CA TYR A 226 14.58 8.64 3.55
C TYR A 226 15.41 9.71 4.26
N LEU A 227 15.04 10.99 4.11
CA LEU A 227 15.74 12.08 4.79
C LEU A 227 15.69 11.94 6.32
N GLY A 228 14.54 11.55 6.88
CA GLY A 228 14.41 11.25 8.31
C GLY A 228 15.30 10.09 8.75
N LEU A 229 15.35 9.00 7.96
CA LEU A 229 16.17 7.83 8.25
C LEU A 229 17.67 8.15 8.16
N PHE A 230 18.10 8.91 7.15
CA PHE A 230 19.50 9.35 7.00
C PHE A 230 19.94 10.23 8.17
N ASP A 231 19.10 11.19 8.58
CA ASP A 231 19.44 12.06 9.71
C ASP A 231 19.44 11.28 11.04
N GLY A 232 18.55 10.31 11.21
CA GLY A 232 18.55 9.40 12.35
C GLY A 232 19.84 8.59 12.49
N ILE A 233 20.46 8.22 11.36
CA ILE A 233 21.79 7.58 11.31
C ILE A 233 22.88 8.62 11.64
N ALA A 234 22.86 9.78 10.99
CA ALA A 234 23.91 10.80 11.09
C ALA A 234 23.96 11.44 12.50
N SER A 235 22.83 11.64 13.14
CA SER A 235 22.74 12.21 14.49
C SER A 235 23.07 11.21 15.61
N GLY A 236 23.21 9.93 15.30
CA GLY A 236 23.48 8.87 16.28
C GLY A 236 22.27 8.48 17.14
N SER A 237 21.10 9.07 16.90
CA SER A 237 19.86 8.69 17.56
C SER A 237 19.24 7.48 16.86
N ASP A 238 19.18 6.34 17.52
CA ASP A 238 18.60 5.10 16.98
C ASP A 238 19.23 4.63 15.63
N THR A 239 20.56 4.76 15.50
CA THR A 239 21.33 4.47 14.28
C THR A 239 21.01 3.09 13.68
N LEU A 240 20.98 2.04 14.52
CA LEU A 240 20.73 0.67 14.05
C LEU A 240 19.31 0.52 13.50
N ALA A 241 18.32 1.05 14.20
CA ALA A 241 16.92 0.98 13.77
C ALA A 241 16.69 1.75 12.47
N SER A 242 17.28 2.96 12.36
CA SER A 242 17.21 3.79 11.16
C SER A 242 17.92 3.14 9.98
N ALA A 243 19.11 2.55 10.17
CA ALA A 243 19.86 1.86 9.11
C ALA A 243 19.12 0.61 8.61
N ALA A 244 18.56 -0.19 9.53
CA ALA A 244 17.78 -1.36 9.17
C ALA A 244 16.51 -0.97 8.37
N ALA A 245 15.80 0.07 8.80
CA ALA A 245 14.61 0.57 8.10
C ALA A 245 14.96 1.19 6.73
N LEU A 246 16.07 1.91 6.63
CA LEU A 246 16.58 2.45 5.37
C LEU A 246 16.85 1.34 4.34
N THR A 247 17.57 0.30 4.78
CA THR A 247 17.88 -0.87 3.94
C THR A 247 16.60 -1.59 3.52
N ALA A 248 15.66 -1.78 4.45
CA ALA A 248 14.37 -2.41 4.15
C ALA A 248 13.54 -1.59 3.17
N LEU A 249 13.47 -0.26 3.34
CA LEU A 249 12.73 0.62 2.44
C LEU A 249 13.33 0.62 1.02
N ALA A 250 14.66 0.61 0.90
CA ALA A 250 15.33 0.50 -0.39
C ALA A 250 15.04 -0.86 -1.07
N LEU A 251 15.02 -1.95 -0.31
CA LEU A 251 14.67 -3.27 -0.82
C LEU A 251 13.19 -3.34 -1.24
N ILE A 252 12.28 -2.77 -0.44
CA ILE A 252 10.85 -2.64 -0.79
C ILE A 252 10.72 -1.92 -2.13
N GLY A 253 11.35 -0.76 -2.31
CA GLY A 253 11.33 0.01 -3.55
C GLY A 253 11.81 -0.80 -4.77
N GLY A 254 12.90 -1.55 -4.65
CA GLY A 254 13.40 -2.42 -5.72
C GLY A 254 12.40 -3.50 -6.13
N VAL A 255 11.78 -4.17 -5.15
CA VAL A 255 10.78 -5.24 -5.43
C VAL A 255 9.46 -4.66 -5.94
N VAL A 256 9.05 -3.45 -5.50
CA VAL A 256 7.87 -2.74 -6.06
C VAL A 256 8.05 -2.49 -7.55
N VAL A 257 9.23 -2.00 -7.97
CA VAL A 257 9.51 -1.79 -9.39
C VAL A 257 9.40 -3.10 -10.17
N LEU A 258 9.91 -4.21 -9.65
CA LEU A 258 9.78 -5.53 -10.27
C LEU A 258 8.31 -5.94 -10.40
N ALA A 259 7.53 -5.84 -9.31
CA ALA A 259 6.13 -6.25 -9.27
C ALA A 259 5.25 -5.44 -10.27
N PHE A 260 5.48 -4.14 -10.35
CA PHE A 260 4.69 -3.28 -11.23
C PHE A 260 5.19 -3.29 -12.68
N THR A 261 6.46 -3.57 -12.94
CA THR A 261 6.97 -3.87 -14.29
C THR A 261 6.36 -5.16 -14.81
N LYS A 262 6.32 -6.22 -13.98
CA LYS A 262 5.58 -7.46 -14.27
C LYS A 262 4.13 -7.16 -14.63
N LEU A 263 3.42 -6.45 -13.74
CA LEU A 263 2.00 -6.13 -13.92
C LEU A 263 1.74 -5.38 -15.23
N TYR A 264 2.45 -4.28 -15.47
CA TYR A 264 2.25 -3.46 -16.66
C TYR A 264 2.68 -4.21 -17.94
N GLY A 265 3.83 -4.87 -17.89
CA GLY A 265 4.39 -5.59 -19.02
C GLY A 265 3.51 -6.73 -19.51
N THR A 266 2.98 -7.54 -18.58
CA THR A 266 2.13 -8.68 -18.94
C THR A 266 0.73 -8.28 -19.39
N VAL A 267 0.18 -7.19 -18.86
CA VAL A 267 -1.19 -6.74 -19.17
C VAL A 267 -1.24 -5.94 -20.47
N PHE A 268 -0.37 -4.93 -20.60
CA PHE A 268 -0.51 -3.94 -21.67
C PHE A 268 0.43 -4.15 -22.86
N LEU A 269 1.56 -4.85 -22.66
CA LEU A 269 2.51 -5.13 -23.72
C LEU A 269 2.32 -6.55 -24.30
N GLY A 270 3.05 -6.84 -25.38
CA GLY A 270 2.96 -8.14 -26.07
C GLY A 270 1.76 -8.26 -26.99
N SER A 271 1.20 -9.46 -27.07
CA SER A 271 0.05 -9.83 -27.91
C SER A 271 -1.10 -10.37 -27.06
N PRO A 272 -2.37 -10.22 -27.50
CA PRO A 272 -3.52 -10.83 -26.83
C PRO A 272 -3.34 -12.34 -26.69
N ARG A 273 -3.68 -12.91 -25.54
CA ARG A 273 -3.56 -14.34 -25.25
C ARG A 273 -4.88 -15.10 -25.40
N THR A 274 -5.98 -14.38 -25.29
CA THR A 274 -7.33 -14.93 -25.45
C THR A 274 -8.13 -14.11 -26.45
N HIS A 275 -9.22 -14.68 -26.97
CA HIS A 275 -10.09 -14.02 -27.92
C HIS A 275 -10.76 -12.77 -27.31
N GLU A 276 -11.19 -12.86 -26.07
CA GLU A 276 -11.82 -11.76 -25.33
C GLU A 276 -10.87 -10.55 -25.19
N VAL A 277 -9.58 -10.82 -24.98
CA VAL A 277 -8.54 -9.77 -24.92
C VAL A 277 -8.29 -9.14 -26.28
N ALA A 278 -8.35 -9.93 -27.36
CA ALA A 278 -8.20 -9.43 -28.72
C ALA A 278 -9.37 -8.53 -29.17
N GLU A 279 -10.56 -8.75 -28.62
CA GLU A 279 -11.77 -7.96 -28.90
C GLU A 279 -12.00 -6.83 -27.89
N ALA A 280 -11.12 -6.69 -26.89
CA ALA A 280 -11.25 -5.65 -25.87
C ALA A 280 -11.28 -4.25 -26.49
N SER A 281 -12.09 -3.38 -25.94
CA SER A 281 -12.24 -1.98 -26.34
C SER A 281 -11.99 -1.02 -25.19
N GLU A 282 -11.65 0.22 -25.51
CA GLU A 282 -11.39 1.27 -24.52
C GLU A 282 -12.63 1.54 -23.64
N ALA A 283 -12.40 1.89 -22.39
CA ALA A 283 -13.43 2.26 -21.45
C ALA A 283 -14.13 3.57 -21.87
N ASP A 284 -15.37 3.73 -21.43
CA ASP A 284 -16.15 4.95 -21.67
C ASP A 284 -15.50 6.20 -21.03
N ASN A 285 -15.90 7.38 -21.50
CA ASN A 285 -15.32 8.65 -21.08
C ASN A 285 -15.50 8.91 -19.57
N HIS A 286 -16.56 8.40 -18.94
CA HIS A 286 -16.78 8.59 -17.49
C HIS A 286 -15.78 7.79 -16.67
N ARG A 287 -15.46 6.58 -17.10
CA ARG A 287 -14.45 5.74 -16.44
C ARG A 287 -13.04 6.30 -16.65
N ILE A 288 -12.75 6.82 -17.84
CA ILE A 288 -11.47 7.52 -18.10
C ILE A 288 -11.36 8.80 -17.24
N ALA A 289 -12.43 9.59 -17.15
CA ALA A 289 -12.46 10.77 -16.28
C ALA A 289 -12.27 10.41 -14.78
N ALA A 290 -12.85 9.29 -14.34
CA ALA A 290 -12.65 8.79 -12.98
C ALA A 290 -11.18 8.42 -12.70
N MET A 291 -10.43 7.95 -13.69
CA MET A 291 -8.98 7.72 -13.59
C MET A 291 -8.17 9.03 -13.67
N ALA A 292 -8.61 10.00 -14.47
CA ALA A 292 -7.90 11.27 -14.65
C ALA A 292 -7.89 12.13 -13.38
N LEU A 293 -8.93 12.04 -12.54
CA LEU A 293 -9.03 12.81 -11.30
C LEU A 293 -7.92 12.49 -10.29
N PRO A 294 -7.67 11.22 -9.90
CA PRO A 294 -6.53 10.89 -9.05
C PRO A 294 -5.18 11.20 -9.72
N LEU A 295 -5.07 11.08 -11.05
CA LEU A 295 -3.84 11.47 -11.77
C LEU A 295 -3.51 12.95 -11.57
N ALA A 296 -4.51 13.83 -11.59
CA ALA A 296 -4.29 15.26 -11.31
C ALA A 296 -3.68 15.48 -9.92
N GLY A 297 -4.12 14.73 -8.90
CA GLY A 297 -3.52 14.74 -7.57
C GLY A 297 -2.07 14.23 -7.55
N ILE A 298 -1.79 13.14 -8.28
CA ILE A 298 -0.43 12.60 -8.43
C ILE A 298 0.52 13.65 -9.02
N LEU A 299 0.11 14.27 -10.12
CA LEU A 299 0.90 15.30 -10.80
C LEU A 299 1.05 16.56 -9.95
N PHE A 300 0.01 16.98 -9.25
CA PHE A 300 0.08 18.13 -8.36
C PHE A 300 1.16 17.95 -7.29
N VAL A 301 1.13 16.83 -6.56
CA VAL A 301 2.12 16.57 -5.50
C VAL A 301 3.52 16.44 -6.09
N GLY A 302 3.69 15.74 -7.21
CA GLY A 302 4.98 15.51 -7.84
C GLY A 302 5.63 16.79 -8.39
N LEU A 303 4.86 17.66 -9.03
CA LEU A 303 5.35 18.88 -9.65
C LEU A 303 5.42 20.08 -8.68
N PHE A 304 4.62 20.06 -7.61
CA PHE A 304 4.58 21.11 -6.60
C PHE A 304 4.85 20.58 -5.19
N PRO A 305 6.00 19.89 -4.97
CA PRO A 305 6.28 19.20 -3.70
C PRO A 305 6.28 20.12 -2.49
N ARG A 306 6.74 21.37 -2.63
CA ARG A 306 6.70 22.35 -1.52
C ARG A 306 5.30 22.66 -1.05
N ALA A 307 4.34 22.84 -1.96
CA ALA A 307 2.95 23.11 -1.63
C ALA A 307 2.31 21.91 -0.94
N ALA A 308 2.58 20.70 -1.43
CA ALA A 308 2.09 19.46 -0.85
C ALA A 308 2.64 19.22 0.56
N VAL A 309 3.96 19.41 0.76
CA VAL A 309 4.60 19.26 2.08
C VAL A 309 4.09 20.33 3.04
N ALA A 310 3.97 21.59 2.63
CA ALA A 310 3.40 22.64 3.46
C ALA A 310 1.94 22.37 3.90
N ALA A 311 1.17 21.65 3.09
CA ALA A 311 -0.18 21.24 3.48
C ALA A 311 -0.18 20.17 4.59
N VAL A 312 0.75 19.20 4.55
CA VAL A 312 0.81 18.14 5.55
C VAL A 312 1.56 18.55 6.82
N THR A 313 2.47 19.51 6.77
CA THR A 313 3.18 20.00 7.96
C THR A 313 2.24 20.60 8.98
N ARG A 314 1.17 21.27 8.56
CA ARG A 314 0.12 21.76 9.49
C ARG A 314 -0.55 20.63 10.29
N ALA A 315 -0.71 19.45 9.67
CA ALA A 315 -1.23 18.27 10.36
C ALA A 315 -0.14 17.61 11.22
N ALA A 316 1.13 17.69 10.80
CA ALA A 316 2.28 17.22 11.56
C ALA A 316 2.45 17.98 12.87
N ASP A 317 2.21 19.31 12.90
CA ASP A 317 2.26 20.13 14.12
C ASP A 317 1.32 19.63 15.21
N PHE A 318 0.17 19.08 14.84
CA PHE A 318 -0.75 18.45 15.78
C PHE A 318 -0.13 17.21 16.45
N PHE A 319 0.61 16.41 15.69
CA PHE A 319 1.28 15.21 16.20
C PHE A 319 2.49 15.56 17.07
N LEU A 320 3.29 16.53 16.63
CA LEU A 320 4.55 16.88 17.28
C LEU A 320 4.39 17.87 18.43
N ARG A 321 3.34 18.69 18.39
CA ARG A 321 3.15 19.85 19.29
C ARG A 321 4.34 20.81 19.23
N THR A 322 4.95 20.95 18.04
CA THR A 322 6.11 21.82 17.80
C THR A 322 5.70 23.25 17.43
N PRO A 323 6.59 24.25 17.63
CA PRO A 323 6.40 25.60 17.13
C PRO A 323 6.32 25.64 15.59
N ALA A 324 5.62 26.63 15.06
CA ALA A 324 5.36 26.81 13.62
C ALA A 324 6.63 26.90 12.73
N ASP A 325 7.77 27.23 13.30
CA ASP A 325 9.04 27.43 12.58
C ASP A 325 9.72 26.12 12.17
N ALA A 326 9.33 24.98 12.70
CA ALA A 326 9.88 23.68 12.35
C ALA A 326 9.54 23.27 10.90
N ALA A 327 8.45 23.81 10.33
CA ALA A 327 8.05 23.58 8.94
C ALA A 327 9.09 24.11 7.93
N ASP A 328 9.79 25.19 8.24
CA ASP A 328 10.77 25.81 7.33
C ASP A 328 11.96 24.90 7.08
N TRP A 329 12.31 24.02 7.99
CA TRP A 329 13.40 23.03 7.81
C TRP A 329 13.09 21.99 6.75
N LEU A 330 11.83 21.51 6.65
CA LEU A 330 11.42 20.60 5.58
C LEU A 330 11.27 21.29 4.23
N LEU A 331 10.96 22.60 4.23
CA LEU A 331 10.88 23.40 3.01
C LEU A 331 12.27 23.81 2.49
N SER A 332 13.30 23.08 2.93
CA SER A 332 14.72 23.25 2.64
C SER A 332 15.06 23.36 1.15
N PRO A 333 16.28 23.81 0.81
CA PRO A 333 16.79 23.83 -0.56
C PRO A 333 16.67 22.50 -1.30
N SER A 334 16.75 21.38 -0.58
CA SER A 334 16.65 20.02 -1.15
C SER A 334 15.28 19.74 -1.75
N LEU A 335 14.18 20.11 -1.06
CA LEU A 335 12.83 19.93 -1.57
C LEU A 335 12.54 20.88 -2.76
N ALA A 336 13.09 22.09 -2.71
CA ALA A 336 13.04 23.01 -3.85
C ALA A 336 13.82 22.49 -5.06
N ALA A 337 14.99 21.85 -4.82
CA ALA A 337 15.77 21.19 -5.86
C ALA A 337 14.98 20.01 -6.46
N ALA A 338 14.34 19.18 -5.64
CA ALA A 338 13.49 18.08 -6.12
C ALA A 338 12.36 18.58 -7.04
N GLY A 339 11.70 19.69 -6.68
CA GLY A 339 10.68 20.31 -7.55
C GLY A 339 11.26 20.84 -8.87
N ARG A 340 12.40 21.50 -8.84
CA ARG A 340 13.07 21.97 -10.09
C ARG A 340 13.46 20.79 -10.98
N THR A 341 14.01 19.73 -10.40
CA THR A 341 14.39 18.51 -11.12
C THR A 341 13.16 17.83 -11.72
N ALA A 342 12.02 17.80 -11.00
CA ALA A 342 10.75 17.26 -11.51
C ALA A 342 10.29 18.04 -12.75
N TRP A 343 10.31 19.35 -12.73
CA TRP A 343 9.96 20.18 -13.89
C TRP A 343 10.93 20.01 -15.05
N LEU A 344 12.24 19.92 -14.77
CA LEU A 344 13.25 19.66 -15.81
C LEU A 344 13.00 18.32 -16.47
N LEU A 345 12.76 17.25 -15.69
CA LEU A 345 12.48 15.92 -16.20
C LEU A 345 11.20 15.93 -17.05
N ALA A 346 10.13 16.57 -16.59
CA ALA A 346 8.90 16.71 -17.35
C ALA A 346 9.13 17.45 -18.68
N ALA A 347 9.91 18.52 -18.67
CA ALA A 347 10.28 19.26 -19.88
C ALA A 347 11.11 18.42 -20.85
N VAL A 348 12.08 17.65 -20.35
CA VAL A 348 12.89 16.72 -21.18
C VAL A 348 12.01 15.64 -21.82
N VAL A 349 11.11 15.02 -21.05
CA VAL A 349 10.17 14.02 -21.58
C VAL A 349 9.27 14.64 -22.66
N ALA A 350 8.70 15.83 -22.39
CA ALA A 350 7.88 16.53 -23.37
C ALA A 350 8.66 16.87 -24.68
N LEU A 351 9.91 17.34 -24.53
CA LEU A 351 10.80 17.62 -25.64
C LEU A 351 11.11 16.36 -26.46
N LEU A 352 11.41 15.24 -25.79
CA LEU A 352 11.69 13.97 -26.49
C LEU A 352 10.46 13.43 -27.21
N LEU A 353 9.27 13.54 -26.64
CA LEU A 353 8.02 13.17 -27.28
C LEU A 353 7.71 14.06 -28.49
N TRP A 354 7.93 15.37 -28.35
CA TRP A 354 7.78 16.31 -29.46
C TRP A 354 8.76 16.04 -30.57
N LEU A 355 10.07 15.85 -30.25
CA LEU A 355 11.11 15.53 -31.21
C LEU A 355 10.80 14.21 -31.95
N ARG A 356 10.41 13.17 -31.21
CA ARG A 356 9.98 11.89 -31.80
C ARG A 356 8.82 12.08 -32.78
N ARG A 357 7.79 12.84 -32.38
CA ARG A 357 6.67 13.14 -33.28
C ARG A 357 7.12 13.90 -34.53
N ARG A 358 8.02 14.86 -34.37
CA ARG A 358 8.55 15.66 -35.49
C ARG A 358 9.40 14.81 -36.43
N LEU A 359 10.29 13.98 -35.90
CA LEU A 359 11.19 13.12 -36.70
C LEU A 359 10.44 12.01 -37.43
N LEU A 360 9.36 11.49 -36.85
CA LEU A 360 8.55 10.44 -37.48
C LEU A 360 7.43 10.98 -38.37
N ARG A 361 7.22 12.29 -38.38
CA ARG A 361 6.17 12.91 -39.20
C ARG A 361 6.48 12.70 -40.70
N GLY A 362 5.55 12.06 -41.40
CA GLY A 362 5.70 11.76 -42.83
C GLY A 362 6.55 10.51 -43.17
N ARG A 363 7.11 9.82 -42.16
CA ARG A 363 7.81 8.54 -42.40
C ARG A 363 6.83 7.38 -42.37
N ARG A 364 6.97 6.45 -43.32
CA ARG A 364 6.27 5.16 -43.29
C ARG A 364 6.88 4.32 -42.16
N ILE A 365 6.10 4.06 -41.14
CA ILE A 365 6.49 3.16 -40.02
C ILE A 365 6.03 1.76 -40.44
N ALA A 366 6.98 0.89 -40.79
CA ALA A 366 6.69 -0.52 -41.05
C ALA A 366 6.27 -1.18 -39.71
N ARG A 367 5.19 -1.92 -39.76
CA ARG A 367 4.75 -2.77 -38.64
C ARG A 367 5.05 -4.21 -39.01
N GLY A 368 5.66 -4.95 -38.13
CA GLY A 368 6.00 -6.35 -38.32
C GLY A 368 6.05 -7.08 -37.00
N PRO A 369 6.17 -8.41 -37.00
CA PRO A 369 6.39 -9.17 -35.77
C PRO A 369 7.71 -8.80 -35.15
N THR A 370 7.82 -9.00 -33.83
CA THR A 370 9.07 -8.87 -33.10
C THR A 370 10.11 -9.86 -33.65
N TRP A 371 11.39 -9.47 -33.67
CA TRP A 371 12.46 -10.36 -34.10
C TRP A 371 12.46 -11.68 -33.33
N GLY A 372 12.25 -12.79 -34.05
CA GLY A 372 12.12 -14.14 -33.51
C GLY A 372 13.36 -15.04 -33.74
N CYS A 373 14.57 -14.43 -33.89
CA CYS A 373 15.81 -15.18 -34.15
C CYS A 373 15.73 -16.17 -35.34
N GLY A 374 14.99 -15.81 -36.38
CA GLY A 374 14.76 -16.65 -37.56
C GLY A 374 13.54 -17.57 -37.45
N PHE A 375 12.86 -17.66 -36.34
CA PHE A 375 11.61 -18.39 -36.21
C PHE A 375 10.47 -17.61 -36.87
N THR A 376 9.80 -18.24 -37.85
CA THR A 376 8.85 -17.57 -38.75
C THR A 376 7.38 -17.68 -38.32
N SER A 377 7.08 -18.47 -37.28
CA SER A 377 5.71 -18.71 -36.82
C SER A 377 5.56 -18.42 -35.28
N PRO A 378 5.88 -17.18 -34.81
CA PRO A 378 5.66 -16.85 -33.44
C PRO A 378 4.17 -16.88 -33.11
N ASN A 379 3.83 -17.38 -31.91
CA ASN A 379 2.47 -17.40 -31.42
C ASN A 379 2.36 -16.67 -30.07
N GLU A 380 1.13 -16.48 -29.60
CA GLU A 380 0.84 -15.76 -28.36
C GLU A 380 1.40 -16.42 -27.09
N LYS A 381 1.77 -17.71 -27.16
CA LYS A 381 2.40 -18.43 -26.03
C LYS A 381 3.91 -18.15 -25.94
N MET A 382 4.52 -17.60 -26.99
CA MET A 382 5.96 -17.27 -27.04
C MET A 382 6.25 -15.87 -26.54
N GLN A 383 5.74 -15.51 -25.36
CA GLN A 383 5.97 -14.21 -24.73
C GLN A 383 6.13 -14.38 -23.22
N TYR A 384 6.75 -13.40 -22.57
CA TYR A 384 6.95 -13.39 -21.13
C TYR A 384 5.61 -13.48 -20.39
N THR A 385 5.54 -14.37 -19.40
CA THR A 385 4.41 -14.54 -18.48
C THR A 385 4.68 -13.82 -17.17
N GLY A 386 3.69 -13.77 -16.29
CA GLY A 386 3.88 -13.31 -14.92
C GLY A 386 5.00 -14.04 -14.20
N GLU A 387 5.10 -15.37 -14.38
CA GLU A 387 6.12 -16.22 -13.76
C GLU A 387 7.54 -15.85 -14.20
N SER A 388 7.74 -15.48 -15.47
CA SER A 388 9.06 -15.09 -16.00
C SER A 388 9.71 -13.94 -15.22
N PHE A 389 8.91 -13.06 -14.60
CA PHE A 389 9.40 -11.96 -13.77
C PHE A 389 9.61 -12.36 -12.32
N SER A 390 8.86 -13.33 -11.81
CA SER A 390 8.84 -13.69 -10.37
C SER A 390 9.70 -14.91 -10.02
N GLU A 391 10.16 -15.69 -11.00
CA GLU A 391 10.91 -16.95 -10.78
C GLU A 391 12.14 -16.78 -9.86
N GLY A 392 12.95 -15.74 -10.10
CA GLY A 392 14.12 -15.44 -9.26
C GLY A 392 13.74 -15.12 -7.80
N LEU A 393 12.63 -14.40 -7.59
CA LEU A 393 12.13 -14.08 -6.26
C LEU A 393 11.51 -15.31 -5.59
N GLN A 394 10.82 -16.16 -6.37
CA GLN A 394 10.22 -17.40 -5.89
C GLN A 394 11.26 -18.35 -5.29
N SER A 395 12.42 -18.48 -5.93
CA SER A 395 13.50 -19.35 -5.44
C SER A 395 13.99 -18.94 -4.04
N ILE A 396 13.97 -17.64 -3.74
CA ILE A 396 14.34 -17.07 -2.44
C ILE A 396 13.20 -17.18 -1.44
N ALA A 397 11.96 -16.97 -1.90
CA ALA A 397 10.78 -16.87 -1.05
C ALA A 397 9.97 -18.17 -0.89
N THR A 398 10.52 -19.31 -1.32
CA THR A 398 9.86 -20.64 -1.23
C THR A 398 9.45 -21.03 0.18
N SER A 399 10.20 -20.61 1.20
CA SER A 399 9.87 -20.86 2.61
C SER A 399 8.68 -20.02 3.10
N LEU A 400 8.42 -18.87 2.46
CA LEU A 400 7.39 -17.89 2.84
C LEU A 400 6.05 -18.19 2.17
N THR A 401 6.08 -18.84 1.00
CA THR A 401 4.89 -19.15 0.21
C THR A 401 4.64 -20.64 0.15
N GLN A 402 3.38 -20.99 -0.02
CA GLN A 402 3.01 -22.34 -0.41
C GLN A 402 2.68 -22.33 -1.90
N ASN A 403 3.53 -22.96 -2.68
CA ASN A 403 3.25 -23.16 -4.09
C ASN A 403 2.17 -24.23 -4.22
N SER A 404 1.05 -23.88 -4.82
CA SER A 404 0.04 -24.82 -5.30
C SER A 404 0.23 -24.94 -6.81
N GLY A 405 1.17 -25.74 -7.25
CA GLY A 405 1.29 -26.13 -8.65
C GLY A 405 0.32 -27.28 -8.92
N GLU A 406 -0.74 -27.03 -9.65
CA GLU A 406 -1.59 -28.05 -10.24
C GLU A 406 -1.23 -28.17 -11.72
N GLY A 407 -0.59 -29.25 -12.11
CA GLY A 407 -0.24 -29.53 -13.50
C GLY A 407 0.41 -30.89 -13.64
N SER A 408 0.18 -31.53 -14.76
CA SER A 408 0.91 -32.74 -15.12
C SER A 408 2.25 -32.36 -15.74
N PRO A 409 3.40 -32.73 -15.16
CA PRO A 409 4.67 -32.52 -15.83
C PRO A 409 4.68 -33.28 -17.15
N VAL A 410 5.20 -32.65 -18.20
CA VAL A 410 5.37 -33.32 -19.49
C VAL A 410 6.31 -34.49 -19.28
N PRO A 411 5.87 -35.74 -19.55
CA PRO A 411 6.75 -36.93 -19.41
C PRO A 411 7.95 -36.79 -20.34
N LYS A 412 9.15 -37.15 -19.85
CA LYS A 412 10.37 -37.10 -20.67
C LYS A 412 10.31 -37.98 -21.91
N SER A 413 9.40 -38.97 -21.92
CA SER A 413 9.15 -39.89 -23.06
C SER A 413 8.24 -39.28 -24.12
N GLU A 414 7.60 -38.14 -23.87
CA GLU A 414 6.67 -37.50 -24.81
C GLU A 414 7.45 -36.55 -25.72
N ILE A 415 7.83 -37.01 -26.90
CA ILE A 415 8.62 -36.26 -27.88
C ILE A 415 7.79 -35.13 -28.51
N PHE A 416 6.48 -35.34 -28.68
CA PHE A 416 5.52 -34.37 -29.20
C PHE A 416 4.44 -34.15 -28.11
N PRO A 417 4.65 -33.23 -27.18
CA PRO A 417 3.72 -33.00 -26.10
C PRO A 417 2.33 -32.61 -26.60
N GLY A 418 1.30 -33.25 -26.07
CA GLY A 418 -0.08 -32.83 -26.24
C GLY A 418 -0.40 -31.51 -25.52
N ALA A 419 -1.68 -31.27 -25.29
CA ALA A 419 -2.10 -30.09 -24.51
C ALA A 419 -1.85 -30.35 -23.01
N HIS A 420 -0.83 -29.69 -22.43
CA HIS A 420 -0.57 -29.68 -20.99
C HIS A 420 -0.93 -28.32 -20.40
N SER A 421 -1.50 -28.30 -19.22
CA SER A 421 -1.74 -27.08 -18.44
C SER A 421 -0.92 -27.15 -17.14
N PHE A 422 -0.30 -26.04 -16.81
CA PHE A 422 0.41 -25.89 -15.55
C PHE A 422 -0.04 -24.56 -14.91
N ASP A 423 -0.71 -24.67 -13.78
CA ASP A 423 -1.17 -23.50 -12.99
C ASP A 423 -0.32 -23.40 -11.71
N VAL A 424 0.31 -22.26 -11.52
CA VAL A 424 1.10 -21.96 -10.32
C VAL A 424 0.37 -20.91 -9.50
N GLY A 425 -0.20 -21.34 -8.40
CA GLY A 425 -0.77 -20.46 -7.41
C GLY A 425 0.21 -20.20 -6.25
N HIS A 426 0.45 -18.93 -5.95
CA HIS A 426 1.24 -18.53 -4.77
C HIS A 426 0.32 -18.08 -3.65
N ARG A 427 0.30 -18.87 -2.56
CA ARG A 427 -0.53 -18.57 -1.39
C ARG A 427 0.33 -18.15 -0.21
N ASP A 428 -0.13 -17.15 0.52
CA ASP A 428 0.47 -16.70 1.77
C ASP A 428 0.38 -17.80 2.83
N ARG A 429 1.52 -18.44 3.12
CA ARG A 429 1.59 -19.53 4.10
C ARG A 429 1.34 -19.04 5.52
N ILE A 430 1.96 -17.91 5.91
CA ILE A 430 1.82 -17.38 7.27
C ILE A 430 0.42 -16.82 7.48
N GLY A 431 -0.11 -16.09 6.50
CA GLY A 431 -1.47 -15.59 6.56
C GLY A 431 -2.50 -16.70 6.72
N ARG A 432 -2.33 -17.85 6.06
CA ARG A 432 -3.20 -19.02 6.24
C ARG A 432 -3.09 -19.65 7.62
N LEU A 433 -1.88 -19.81 8.12
CA LEU A 433 -1.67 -20.34 9.46
C LEU A 433 -2.30 -19.43 10.52
N PHE A 434 -2.11 -18.11 10.36
CA PHE A 434 -2.72 -17.12 11.25
C PHE A 434 -4.25 -17.14 11.17
N SER A 435 -4.82 -17.16 9.97
CA SER A 435 -6.27 -17.21 9.79
C SER A 435 -6.88 -18.49 10.34
N ALA A 436 -6.26 -19.63 10.13
CA ALA A 436 -6.71 -20.92 10.67
C ALA A 436 -6.69 -20.92 12.21
N TRP A 437 -5.60 -20.43 12.82
CA TRP A 437 -5.50 -20.28 14.27
C TRP A 437 -6.55 -19.31 14.82
N TRP A 438 -6.74 -18.16 14.17
CA TRP A 438 -7.73 -17.16 14.58
C TRP A 438 -9.16 -17.67 14.51
N VAL A 439 -9.52 -18.36 13.41
CA VAL A 439 -10.83 -18.97 13.25
C VAL A 439 -11.06 -20.04 14.32
N GLU A 440 -10.09 -20.88 14.62
CA GLU A 440 -10.20 -21.88 15.66
C GLU A 440 -10.34 -21.25 17.06
N LEU A 441 -9.59 -20.18 17.35
CA LEU A 441 -9.72 -19.42 18.59
C LEU A 441 -11.14 -18.83 18.72
N LEU A 442 -11.63 -18.18 17.69
CA LEU A 442 -13.00 -17.62 17.67
C LEU A 442 -14.07 -18.73 17.82
N ARG A 443 -13.87 -19.87 17.19
CA ARG A 443 -14.77 -21.03 17.33
C ARG A 443 -14.83 -21.52 18.78
N ARG A 444 -13.68 -21.61 19.45
CA ARG A 444 -13.60 -22.01 20.86
C ARG A 444 -14.27 -20.98 21.78
N ILE A 445 -14.02 -19.68 21.55
CA ILE A 445 -14.67 -18.61 22.31
C ILE A 445 -16.18 -18.65 22.08
N ASN A 446 -16.63 -18.73 20.83
CA ASN A 446 -18.03 -18.77 20.48
C ASN A 446 -18.72 -19.99 21.11
N ALA A 447 -18.09 -21.16 21.09
CA ALA A 447 -18.63 -22.37 21.74
C ALA A 447 -18.81 -22.20 23.27
N ARG A 448 -17.95 -21.39 23.93
CA ARG A 448 -18.13 -21.04 25.36
C ARG A 448 -19.25 -20.02 25.55
N VAL A 449 -19.28 -18.96 24.73
CA VAL A 449 -20.30 -17.91 24.79
C VAL A 449 -21.69 -18.48 24.48
N MET A 450 -21.80 -19.41 23.53
CA MET A 450 -23.04 -20.06 23.18
C MET A 450 -23.67 -20.87 24.37
N ARG A 451 -22.86 -21.30 25.34
CA ARG A 451 -23.35 -21.90 26.58
C ARG A 451 -24.15 -20.91 27.44
N LEU A 452 -23.88 -19.61 27.31
CA LEU A 452 -24.62 -18.53 27.96
C LEU A 452 -25.98 -18.26 27.29
N ARG A 453 -26.16 -18.74 26.04
CA ARG A 453 -27.42 -18.61 25.29
C ARG A 453 -28.44 -19.67 25.72
N THR A 454 -29.04 -19.45 26.85
CA THR A 454 -29.99 -20.40 27.48
C THR A 454 -31.39 -20.37 26.88
N GLY A 455 -31.69 -19.36 26.05
CA GLY A 455 -33.06 -19.14 25.50
C GLY A 455 -34.07 -18.64 26.52
N LYS A 456 -33.71 -18.49 27.79
CA LYS A 456 -34.60 -18.02 28.84
C LYS A 456 -34.36 -16.55 29.14
N ILE A 457 -35.38 -15.71 28.99
CA ILE A 457 -35.34 -14.27 29.24
C ILE A 457 -34.78 -13.93 30.62
N ASN A 458 -35.16 -14.67 31.65
CA ASN A 458 -34.70 -14.43 33.01
C ASN A 458 -33.18 -14.52 33.18
N HIS A 459 -32.50 -15.39 32.41
CA HIS A 459 -31.04 -15.48 32.46
C HIS A 459 -30.37 -14.25 31.82
N TYR A 460 -30.94 -13.70 30.74
CA TYR A 460 -30.41 -12.48 30.11
C TYR A 460 -30.58 -11.24 30.99
N VAL A 461 -31.72 -11.14 31.71
CA VAL A 461 -31.95 -10.10 32.71
C VAL A 461 -30.95 -10.24 33.86
N LEU A 462 -30.72 -11.47 34.33
CA LEU A 462 -29.69 -11.73 35.37
C LEU A 462 -28.30 -11.34 34.92
N PHE A 463 -27.90 -11.65 33.68
CA PHE A 463 -26.61 -11.26 33.15
C PHE A 463 -26.47 -9.75 33.05
N ALA A 464 -27.52 -9.03 32.62
CA ALA A 464 -27.52 -7.57 32.60
C ALA A 464 -27.36 -6.95 33.98
N LEU A 465 -28.10 -7.48 34.97
CA LEU A 465 -27.99 -7.05 36.37
C LEU A 465 -26.61 -7.35 36.97
N ALA A 466 -26.07 -8.54 36.71
CA ALA A 466 -24.70 -8.90 37.15
C ALA A 466 -23.63 -7.98 36.54
N PHE A 467 -23.79 -7.62 35.26
CA PHE A 467 -22.89 -6.67 34.60
C PHE A 467 -22.98 -5.28 35.23
N LEU A 468 -24.19 -4.77 35.47
CA LEU A 468 -24.39 -3.47 36.15
C LEU A 468 -23.80 -3.47 37.55
N ALA A 469 -24.00 -4.55 38.32
CA ALA A 469 -23.44 -4.70 39.65
C ALA A 469 -21.90 -4.72 39.61
N LEU A 470 -21.31 -5.39 38.62
CA LEU A 470 -19.85 -5.41 38.40
C LEU A 470 -19.32 -4.03 38.07
N VAL A 471 -19.96 -3.30 37.16
CA VAL A 471 -19.54 -1.92 36.79
C VAL A 471 -19.65 -1.01 37.99
N PHE A 472 -20.72 -1.10 38.76
CA PHE A 472 -20.88 -0.33 40.00
C PHE A 472 -19.78 -0.64 41.02
N LEU A 473 -19.50 -1.93 41.21
CA LEU A 473 -18.41 -2.36 42.15
C LEU A 473 -17.04 -1.84 41.72
N LEU A 474 -16.73 -1.94 40.41
CA LEU A 474 -15.46 -1.43 39.87
C LEU A 474 -15.35 0.08 39.99
N SER A 475 -16.47 0.81 39.82
CA SER A 475 -16.53 2.26 40.03
C SER A 475 -16.32 2.63 41.51
N VAL A 476 -16.94 1.91 42.42
CA VAL A 476 -16.75 2.15 43.89
C VAL A 476 -15.30 1.86 44.33
N LEU A 477 -14.66 0.89 43.69
CA LEU A 477 -13.25 0.55 43.95
C LEU A 477 -12.26 1.45 43.20
N ASN A 478 -12.73 2.50 42.51
CA ASN A 478 -11.91 3.38 41.68
C ASN A 478 -11.03 2.63 40.64
N LEU A 479 -11.50 1.50 40.12
CA LEU A 479 -10.82 0.72 39.11
C LEU A 479 -11.24 1.09 37.68
N ILE A 480 -12.36 1.81 37.55
CA ILE A 480 -12.88 2.41 36.31
C ILE A 480 -13.50 3.78 36.62
#